data_87224479302f291bf31baf69df1bc728
#
_entry.id   87224479302f291bf31baf69df1bc728
#
_cell.length_a   1.000
_cell.length_b   1.000
_cell.length_c   1.000
_cell.angle_alpha   90.00
_cell.angle_beta   90.00
_cell.angle_gamma   90.00
#
_symmetry.space_group_name_H-M   'P 1'
#
loop_
_entity.id
_entity.type
_entity.pdbx_description
1 polymer ?
#
loop_
_entity_poly.entity_id
_entity_poly.type
_entity_poly.pdbx_seq_one_letter_code
_entity_poly.pdbx_strand_id
1 'polypeptide(L)'
;MKLGVICDGISRDLAHSVDVMDEFDLEYAELQFVGEKEVGDHSKEEIKDIDNLLRDRGKPVSCLSRHIFAGMTTENKPGDTLHNKHMDALKRVVEMAHIVGSPFVRIMTQKKEQILWGFNGAEKWNVAHGAWNTMGPIIEPAVEFARSAGVKLAVETGNGTMVNSNFTARKLIDELNAKDTLKVLWDPGNNCWCHELAFPDGYDEVKGGYLGHIHIKDVIVDTPKATLTVKQMGEGQLGPLFDDIASALRKDQYDGVISFESVFHPGNGNFEDGFRKCINKFIKIFGDV
;
A
#
# COMPACT_ATOMS: atom_id res chain seq x y z
N MET A 1 -5.39 -17.13 -4.95
CA MET A 1 -5.36 -15.64 -5.07
C MET A 1 -4.02 -15.22 -5.65
N LYS A 2 -3.95 -14.06 -6.30
CA LYS A 2 -2.70 -13.55 -6.89
C LYS A 2 -1.77 -13.05 -5.79
N LEU A 3 -0.55 -13.58 -5.71
CA LEU A 3 0.42 -13.21 -4.69
C LEU A 3 1.56 -12.40 -5.30
N GLY A 4 1.96 -11.36 -4.58
CA GLY A 4 3.07 -10.49 -4.94
C GLY A 4 3.94 -10.11 -3.75
N VAL A 5 4.94 -9.30 -4.03
CA VAL A 5 5.84 -8.75 -3.02
C VAL A 5 6.31 -7.36 -3.42
N ILE A 6 6.52 -6.49 -2.44
CA ILE A 6 7.25 -5.24 -2.63
C ILE A 6 8.72 -5.58 -2.78
N CYS A 7 9.26 -5.42 -4.00
CA CYS A 7 10.58 -5.95 -4.39
C CYS A 7 11.74 -5.41 -3.55
N ASP A 8 11.75 -4.11 -3.22
CA ASP A 8 12.82 -3.52 -2.41
C ASP A 8 12.77 -3.92 -0.93
N GLY A 9 11.71 -4.58 -0.47
CA GLY A 9 11.69 -5.33 0.80
C GLY A 9 12.52 -6.62 0.76
N ILE A 10 12.96 -7.06 -0.42
CA ILE A 10 13.96 -8.11 -0.61
C ILE A 10 15.30 -7.44 -0.91
N SER A 11 15.38 -6.73 -2.03
CA SER A 11 16.58 -6.02 -2.47
C SER A 11 16.20 -4.86 -3.40
N ARG A 12 16.98 -3.78 -3.37
CA ARG A 12 16.90 -2.71 -4.40
C ARG A 12 17.49 -3.13 -5.74
N ASP A 13 18.30 -4.19 -5.78
CA ASP A 13 18.66 -4.87 -7.02
C ASP A 13 17.45 -5.69 -7.50
N LEU A 14 16.78 -5.19 -8.54
CA LEU A 14 15.57 -5.80 -9.05
C LEU A 14 15.80 -7.20 -9.60
N ALA A 15 16.95 -7.44 -10.24
CA ALA A 15 17.26 -8.77 -10.77
C ALA A 15 17.37 -9.80 -9.64
N HIS A 16 18.08 -9.45 -8.56
CA HIS A 16 18.15 -10.27 -7.37
C HIS A 16 16.77 -10.49 -6.71
N SER A 17 15.95 -9.44 -6.61
CA SER A 17 14.60 -9.58 -6.07
C SER A 17 13.75 -10.56 -6.88
N VAL A 18 13.85 -10.48 -8.22
CA VAL A 18 13.13 -11.41 -9.12
C VAL A 18 13.66 -12.84 -8.99
N ASP A 19 14.98 -13.04 -8.82
CA ASP A 19 15.55 -14.37 -8.55
C ASP A 19 14.95 -14.96 -7.26
N VAL A 20 14.86 -14.16 -6.20
CA VAL A 20 14.25 -14.60 -4.93
C VAL A 20 12.74 -14.84 -5.09
N MET A 21 12.03 -14.05 -5.88
CA MET A 21 10.61 -14.29 -6.18
C MET A 21 10.41 -15.65 -6.88
N ASP A 22 11.30 -16.03 -7.80
CA ASP A 22 11.25 -17.33 -8.48
C ASP A 22 11.48 -18.51 -7.51
N GLU A 23 12.34 -18.37 -6.50
CA GLU A 23 12.54 -19.39 -5.47
C GLU A 23 11.25 -19.76 -4.72
N PHE A 24 10.30 -18.82 -4.63
CA PHE A 24 9.05 -18.96 -3.87
C PHE A 24 7.78 -18.94 -4.76
N ASP A 25 7.92 -19.05 -6.07
CA ASP A 25 6.80 -19.03 -7.03
C ASP A 25 5.89 -17.79 -6.88
N LEU A 26 6.43 -16.63 -6.48
CA LEU A 26 5.68 -15.37 -6.43
C LEU A 26 5.47 -14.81 -7.83
N GLU A 27 4.22 -14.48 -8.14
CA GLU A 27 3.84 -14.09 -9.51
C GLU A 27 4.01 -12.60 -9.79
N TYR A 28 3.65 -11.73 -8.84
CA TYR A 28 3.52 -10.30 -9.07
C TYR A 28 4.61 -9.49 -8.38
N ALA A 29 5.24 -8.60 -9.14
CA ALA A 29 6.18 -7.62 -8.60
C ALA A 29 5.44 -6.33 -8.24
N GLU A 30 5.67 -5.81 -7.06
CA GLU A 30 5.32 -4.44 -6.70
C GLU A 30 6.60 -3.62 -6.58
N LEU A 31 6.64 -2.46 -7.23
CA LEU A 31 7.84 -1.64 -7.29
C LEU A 31 7.67 -0.35 -6.48
N GLN A 32 8.60 -0.11 -5.57
CA GLN A 32 8.71 1.14 -4.82
C GLN A 32 10.05 1.81 -5.11
N PHE A 33 11.16 1.14 -4.82
CA PHE A 33 12.50 1.55 -5.21
C PHE A 33 13.14 0.50 -6.12
N VAL A 34 13.80 0.96 -7.18
CA VAL A 34 14.68 0.13 -8.01
C VAL A 34 16.04 0.83 -8.08
N GLY A 35 17.08 0.16 -7.60
CA GLY A 35 18.35 0.82 -7.30
C GLY A 35 18.15 1.92 -6.25
N GLU A 36 18.75 3.07 -6.49
CA GLU A 36 18.65 4.22 -5.59
C GLU A 36 17.47 5.17 -5.93
N LYS A 37 16.64 4.83 -6.90
CA LYS A 37 15.56 5.69 -7.37
C LYS A 37 14.19 5.16 -6.97
N GLU A 38 13.32 6.06 -6.54
CA GLU A 38 11.91 5.76 -6.40
C GLU A 38 11.23 5.69 -7.77
N VAL A 39 10.22 4.81 -7.93
CA VAL A 39 9.50 4.64 -9.20
C VAL A 39 9.00 5.99 -9.76
N GLY A 40 9.18 6.18 -11.08
CA GLY A 40 8.91 7.43 -11.78
C GLY A 40 10.06 8.44 -11.79
N ASP A 41 11.20 8.18 -11.13
CA ASP A 41 12.41 9.02 -11.21
C ASP A 41 13.48 8.39 -12.12
N HIS A 42 13.16 7.28 -12.74
CA HIS A 42 14.00 6.58 -13.71
C HIS A 42 13.94 7.26 -15.08
N SER A 43 15.03 7.19 -15.86
CA SER A 43 15.02 7.58 -17.27
C SER A 43 14.17 6.62 -18.10
N LYS A 44 13.84 7.01 -19.32
CA LYS A 44 13.07 6.16 -20.23
C LYS A 44 13.79 4.84 -20.56
N GLU A 45 15.11 4.89 -20.67
CA GLU A 45 15.96 3.72 -20.89
C GLU A 45 15.90 2.78 -19.67
N GLU A 46 16.09 3.32 -18.47
CA GLU A 46 16.00 2.54 -17.23
C GLU A 46 14.62 1.90 -17.04
N ILE A 47 13.54 2.64 -17.36
CA ILE A 47 12.17 2.07 -17.29
C ILE A 47 12.00 0.92 -18.28
N LYS A 48 12.56 1.05 -19.48
CA LYS A 48 12.52 -0.01 -20.48
C LYS A 48 13.32 -1.24 -20.05
N ASP A 49 14.46 -1.06 -19.39
CA ASP A 49 15.25 -2.17 -18.86
C ASP A 49 14.51 -2.89 -17.73
N ILE A 50 13.83 -2.14 -16.85
CA ILE A 50 12.94 -2.68 -15.81
C ILE A 50 11.81 -3.50 -16.46
N ASP A 51 11.12 -2.94 -17.46
CA ASP A 51 10.03 -3.62 -18.17
C ASP A 51 10.51 -4.91 -18.85
N ASN A 52 11.64 -4.85 -19.56
CA ASN A 52 12.22 -6.02 -20.21
C ASN A 52 12.56 -7.13 -19.20
N LEU A 53 13.25 -6.80 -18.11
CA LEU A 53 13.60 -7.75 -17.08
C LEU A 53 12.35 -8.46 -16.51
N LEU A 54 11.34 -7.69 -16.13
CA LEU A 54 10.12 -8.24 -15.53
C LEU A 54 9.32 -9.08 -16.54
N ARG A 55 9.24 -8.63 -17.78
CA ARG A 55 8.54 -9.33 -18.85
C ARG A 55 9.24 -10.65 -19.23
N ASP A 56 10.57 -10.63 -19.36
CA ASP A 56 11.37 -11.81 -19.69
C ASP A 56 11.26 -12.90 -18.60
N ARG A 57 11.01 -12.46 -17.35
CA ARG A 57 10.84 -13.34 -16.18
C ARG A 57 9.37 -13.64 -15.88
N GLY A 58 8.43 -13.13 -16.68
CA GLY A 58 6.99 -13.35 -16.48
C GLY A 58 6.45 -12.76 -15.16
N LYS A 59 7.00 -11.63 -14.70
CA LYS A 59 6.60 -10.95 -13.46
C LYS A 59 5.82 -9.67 -13.76
N PRO A 60 4.49 -9.73 -13.94
CA PRO A 60 3.67 -8.54 -14.12
C PRO A 60 3.74 -7.61 -12.89
N VAL A 61 3.67 -6.30 -13.13
CA VAL A 61 3.66 -5.29 -12.07
C VAL A 61 2.26 -5.11 -11.51
N SER A 62 2.11 -5.28 -10.19
CA SER A 62 0.82 -5.13 -9.50
C SER A 62 0.49 -3.69 -9.13
N CYS A 63 1.49 -2.93 -8.68
CA CYS A 63 1.38 -1.54 -8.25
C CYS A 63 2.74 -0.84 -8.37
N LEU A 64 2.73 0.46 -8.68
CA LEU A 64 3.87 1.35 -8.51
C LEU A 64 3.68 2.15 -7.23
N SER A 65 4.41 1.78 -6.19
CA SER A 65 4.18 2.24 -4.81
C SER A 65 5.02 3.47 -4.45
N ARG A 66 4.77 4.58 -5.15
CA ARG A 66 5.40 5.86 -4.87
C ARG A 66 4.74 6.57 -3.68
N HIS A 67 5.53 7.36 -2.94
CA HIS A 67 5.07 8.17 -1.80
C HIS A 67 4.46 9.52 -2.24
N ILE A 68 3.49 9.50 -3.17
CA ILE A 68 2.77 10.71 -3.60
C ILE A 68 2.00 11.29 -2.40
N PHE A 69 2.13 12.59 -2.15
CA PHE A 69 1.56 13.37 -1.03
C PHE A 69 2.10 13.04 0.36
N ALA A 70 3.00 12.06 0.50
CA ALA A 70 3.66 11.83 1.79
C ALA A 70 4.43 13.07 2.27
N GLY A 71 4.33 13.36 3.56
CA GLY A 71 5.01 14.51 4.17
C GLY A 71 4.30 15.86 3.99
N MET A 72 3.23 15.95 3.20
CA MET A 72 2.35 17.12 3.21
C MET A 72 1.62 17.24 4.54
N THR A 73 1.28 18.45 4.91
CA THR A 73 0.55 18.78 6.15
C THR A 73 -0.75 19.51 5.83
N THR A 74 -1.55 19.82 6.84
CA THR A 74 -2.77 20.63 6.70
C THR A 74 -2.52 22.08 6.29
N GLU A 75 -1.27 22.55 6.39
CA GLU A 75 -0.86 23.87 5.94
C GLU A 75 -0.65 23.97 4.42
N ASN A 76 -0.45 22.83 3.77
CA ASN A 76 -0.25 22.79 2.32
C ASN A 76 -1.57 23.03 1.58
N LYS A 77 -1.44 23.69 0.43
CA LYS A 77 -2.57 24.05 -0.44
C LYS A 77 -2.41 23.50 -1.84
N PRO A 78 -3.53 23.26 -2.54
CA PRO A 78 -3.46 22.94 -3.95
C PRO A 78 -2.66 24.00 -4.72
N GLY A 79 -1.71 23.53 -5.55
CA GLY A 79 -0.87 24.41 -6.37
C GLY A 79 0.33 25.04 -5.65
N ASP A 80 0.55 24.79 -4.35
CA ASP A 80 1.80 25.18 -3.72
C ASP A 80 3.00 24.38 -4.25
N THR A 81 4.21 24.79 -3.87
CA THR A 81 5.46 24.17 -4.36
C THR A 81 5.51 22.68 -4.07
N LEU A 82 5.10 22.24 -2.86
CA LEU A 82 5.15 20.84 -2.46
C LEU A 82 4.07 20.03 -3.18
N HIS A 83 2.85 20.57 -3.27
CA HIS A 83 1.77 19.93 -4.02
C HIS A 83 2.15 19.74 -5.51
N ASN A 84 2.68 20.78 -6.17
CA ASN A 84 3.13 20.70 -7.55
C ASN A 84 4.25 19.68 -7.75
N LYS A 85 5.20 19.59 -6.81
CA LYS A 85 6.24 18.55 -6.83
C LYS A 85 5.64 17.14 -6.81
N HIS A 86 4.63 16.90 -5.97
CA HIS A 86 3.94 15.60 -5.93
C HIS A 86 3.12 15.34 -7.19
N MET A 87 2.44 16.35 -7.74
CA MET A 87 1.70 16.21 -9.00
C MET A 87 2.63 15.90 -10.18
N ASP A 88 3.80 16.51 -10.24
CA ASP A 88 4.80 16.21 -11.28
C ASP A 88 5.39 14.80 -11.08
N ALA A 89 5.61 14.37 -9.85
CA ALA A 89 6.01 12.99 -9.56
C ALA A 89 4.90 11.99 -9.97
N LEU A 90 3.63 12.32 -9.72
CA LEU A 90 2.49 11.50 -10.15
C LEU A 90 2.46 11.34 -11.67
N LYS A 91 2.67 12.41 -12.43
CA LYS A 91 2.73 12.34 -13.89
C LYS A 91 3.81 11.36 -14.38
N ARG A 92 5.02 11.46 -13.80
CA ARG A 92 6.14 10.57 -14.19
C ARG A 92 5.87 9.10 -13.83
N VAL A 93 5.30 8.83 -12.65
CA VAL A 93 5.00 7.44 -12.27
C VAL A 93 3.82 6.87 -13.07
N VAL A 94 2.87 7.69 -13.49
CA VAL A 94 1.80 7.26 -14.41
C VAL A 94 2.35 6.94 -15.80
N GLU A 95 3.31 7.74 -16.33
CA GLU A 95 4.03 7.39 -17.57
C GLU A 95 4.75 6.05 -17.43
N MET A 96 5.43 5.80 -16.31
CA MET A 96 6.05 4.51 -16.02
C MET A 96 5.02 3.39 -15.95
N ALA A 97 3.87 3.62 -15.30
CA ALA A 97 2.80 2.62 -15.17
C ALA A 97 2.29 2.15 -16.54
N HIS A 98 2.16 3.05 -17.51
CA HIS A 98 1.77 2.68 -18.86
C HIS A 98 2.82 1.80 -19.56
N ILE A 99 4.11 2.03 -19.32
CA ILE A 99 5.19 1.25 -19.93
C ILE A 99 5.24 -0.15 -19.33
N VAL A 100 5.24 -0.26 -17.99
CA VAL A 100 5.37 -1.54 -17.29
C VAL A 100 4.04 -2.28 -17.11
N GLY A 101 2.92 -1.70 -17.58
CA GLY A 101 1.60 -2.30 -17.49
C GLY A 101 1.00 -2.37 -16.08
N SER A 102 1.42 -1.48 -15.17
CA SER A 102 0.88 -1.45 -13.81
C SER A 102 -0.55 -0.91 -13.78
N PRO A 103 -1.51 -1.64 -13.16
CA PRO A 103 -2.90 -1.16 -13.05
C PRO A 103 -3.07 -0.07 -11.99
N PHE A 104 -2.15 0.03 -11.03
CA PHE A 104 -2.25 0.94 -9.90
C PHE A 104 -0.99 1.79 -9.71
N VAL A 105 -1.23 3.02 -9.26
CA VAL A 105 -0.21 3.91 -8.68
C VAL A 105 -0.65 4.24 -7.26
N ARG A 106 0.22 3.97 -6.28
CA ARG A 106 -0.04 4.30 -4.88
C ARG A 106 0.05 5.80 -4.64
N ILE A 107 -0.88 6.29 -3.83
CA ILE A 107 -0.80 7.61 -3.21
C ILE A 107 -0.95 7.48 -1.70
N MET A 108 -0.36 8.43 -0.99
CA MET A 108 -0.55 8.64 0.44
C MET A 108 -1.51 9.82 0.64
N THR A 109 -1.73 10.19 1.88
CA THR A 109 -2.42 11.44 2.24
C THR A 109 -1.56 12.28 3.17
N GLN A 110 -2.02 13.49 3.47
CA GLN A 110 -1.32 14.40 4.36
C GLN A 110 -1.03 13.76 5.71
N LYS A 111 0.07 14.17 6.30
CA LYS A 111 0.49 13.73 7.63
C LYS A 111 -0.53 14.15 8.69
N LYS A 112 -0.82 13.23 9.58
CA LYS A 112 -1.59 13.46 10.79
C LYS A 112 -0.62 13.49 11.97
N GLU A 113 -0.44 14.68 12.56
CA GLU A 113 0.54 14.86 13.63
C GLU A 113 0.01 14.40 14.98
N GLN A 114 -1.29 14.52 15.18
CA GLN A 114 -1.95 14.03 16.38
C GLN A 114 -2.60 12.68 16.10
N ILE A 115 -2.11 11.64 16.75
CA ILE A 115 -2.71 10.30 16.67
C ILE A 115 -3.81 10.24 17.74
N LEU A 116 -5.04 9.95 17.30
CA LEU A 116 -6.17 9.69 18.18
C LEU A 116 -6.22 8.21 18.51
N TRP A 117 -6.12 7.89 19.78
CA TRP A 117 -6.18 6.52 20.26
C TRP A 117 -7.61 6.17 20.67
N GLY A 118 -8.05 4.97 20.31
CA GLY A 118 -9.35 4.46 20.71
C GLY A 118 -9.60 3.04 20.22
N PHE A 119 -10.59 2.40 20.82
CA PHE A 119 -10.96 1.05 20.48
C PHE A 119 -11.72 1.02 19.12
N ASN A 120 -11.48 -0.02 18.31
CA ASN A 120 -12.15 -0.27 17.04
C ASN A 120 -12.13 0.93 16.06
N GLY A 121 -10.94 1.53 15.87
CA GLY A 121 -10.80 2.64 14.94
C GLY A 121 -11.44 3.93 15.45
N ALA A 122 -10.83 4.55 16.47
CA ALA A 122 -11.29 5.82 17.04
C ALA A 122 -11.56 6.89 15.99
N GLU A 123 -10.88 6.84 14.87
CA GLU A 123 -11.08 7.73 13.74
C GLU A 123 -12.50 7.71 13.16
N LYS A 124 -13.21 6.61 13.30
CA LYS A 124 -14.61 6.51 12.91
C LYS A 124 -15.50 7.54 13.64
N TRP A 125 -15.13 7.88 14.86
CA TRP A 125 -15.91 8.75 15.72
C TRP A 125 -15.29 10.13 15.91
N ASN A 126 -13.97 10.24 15.78
CA ASN A 126 -13.17 11.39 16.11
C ASN A 126 -12.35 11.90 14.92
N VAL A 127 -13.00 12.06 13.76
CA VAL A 127 -12.34 12.66 12.60
C VAL A 127 -12.02 14.11 12.89
N ALA A 128 -10.78 14.52 12.69
CA ALA A 128 -10.34 15.90 12.83
C ALA A 128 -10.89 16.75 11.66
N HIS A 129 -12.12 17.21 11.76
CA HIS A 129 -12.86 17.86 10.66
C HIS A 129 -12.10 19.00 9.98
N GLY A 130 -11.41 19.84 10.76
CA GLY A 130 -10.63 20.96 10.22
C GLY A 130 -9.47 20.48 9.33
N ALA A 131 -8.75 19.47 9.76
CA ALA A 131 -7.68 18.85 8.98
C ALA A 131 -8.25 18.04 7.79
N TRP A 132 -9.34 17.32 8.01
CA TRP A 132 -10.00 16.52 6.98
C TRP A 132 -10.42 17.37 5.78
N ASN A 133 -11.01 18.54 6.01
CA ASN A 133 -11.48 19.42 4.95
C ASN A 133 -10.35 19.96 4.04
N THR A 134 -9.09 19.86 4.46
CA THR A 134 -7.95 20.25 3.61
C THR A 134 -7.54 19.15 2.63
N MET A 135 -7.94 17.91 2.88
CA MET A 135 -7.45 16.74 2.13
C MET A 135 -8.10 16.62 0.75
N GLY A 136 -9.42 16.77 0.66
CA GLY A 136 -10.15 16.67 -0.61
C GLY A 136 -9.54 17.54 -1.71
N PRO A 137 -9.36 18.85 -1.49
CA PRO A 137 -8.75 19.75 -2.47
C PRO A 137 -7.33 19.37 -2.91
N ILE A 138 -6.55 18.68 -2.05
CA ILE A 138 -5.20 18.19 -2.38
C ILE A 138 -5.26 16.95 -3.29
N ILE A 139 -6.19 16.04 -3.01
CA ILE A 139 -6.25 14.72 -3.69
C ILE A 139 -7.05 14.79 -4.98
N GLU A 140 -8.10 15.61 -5.06
CA GLU A 140 -8.99 15.69 -6.22
C GLU A 140 -8.27 15.91 -7.55
N PRO A 141 -7.28 16.84 -7.69
CA PRO A 141 -6.54 17.00 -8.95
C PRO A 141 -5.79 15.74 -9.40
N ALA A 142 -5.30 14.93 -8.46
CA ALA A 142 -4.64 13.68 -8.76
C ALA A 142 -5.63 12.62 -9.28
N VAL A 143 -6.83 12.56 -8.69
CA VAL A 143 -7.91 11.66 -9.15
C VAL A 143 -8.36 12.04 -10.55
N GLU A 144 -8.57 13.31 -10.83
CA GLU A 144 -8.95 13.80 -12.17
C GLU A 144 -7.88 13.48 -13.22
N PHE A 145 -6.61 13.73 -12.87
CA PHE A 145 -5.48 13.39 -13.74
C PHE A 145 -5.43 11.89 -14.02
N ALA A 146 -5.49 11.04 -13.00
CA ALA A 146 -5.44 9.59 -13.14
C ALA A 146 -6.62 9.05 -13.96
N ARG A 147 -7.84 9.60 -13.75
CA ARG A 147 -9.02 9.27 -14.54
C ARG A 147 -8.80 9.59 -16.02
N SER A 148 -8.27 10.77 -16.33
CA SER A 148 -7.98 11.18 -17.70
C SER A 148 -6.86 10.34 -18.35
N ALA A 149 -5.92 9.86 -17.56
CA ALA A 149 -4.83 9.00 -18.01
C ALA A 149 -5.20 7.51 -18.08
N GLY A 150 -6.39 7.10 -17.61
CA GLY A 150 -6.82 5.71 -17.63
C GLY A 150 -6.08 4.80 -16.63
N VAL A 151 -5.46 5.36 -15.58
CA VAL A 151 -4.77 4.63 -14.50
C VAL A 151 -5.57 4.74 -13.21
N LYS A 152 -5.61 3.70 -12.40
CA LYS A 152 -6.22 3.75 -11.08
C LYS A 152 -5.20 4.18 -10.03
N LEU A 153 -5.67 4.97 -9.07
CA LEU A 153 -4.92 5.26 -7.86
C LEU A 153 -5.31 4.29 -6.74
N ALA A 154 -4.35 3.95 -5.90
CA ALA A 154 -4.57 3.19 -4.69
C ALA A 154 -4.11 4.02 -3.48
N VAL A 155 -5.08 4.52 -2.68
CA VAL A 155 -4.76 5.25 -1.44
C VAL A 155 -4.43 4.25 -0.35
N GLU A 156 -3.20 4.31 0.15
CA GLU A 156 -2.78 3.43 1.24
C GLU A 156 -3.32 3.91 2.58
N THR A 157 -3.84 2.95 3.36
CA THR A 157 -4.11 3.18 4.78
C THR A 157 -2.77 3.26 5.52
N GLY A 158 -2.25 4.48 5.67
CA GLY A 158 -0.91 4.74 6.19
C GLY A 158 -0.89 5.10 7.67
N ASN A 159 0.11 4.62 8.39
CA ASN A 159 0.32 5.10 9.75
C ASN A 159 0.71 6.59 9.74
N GLY A 160 0.17 7.37 10.68
CA GLY A 160 0.46 8.79 10.79
C GLY A 160 -0.02 9.66 9.62
N THR A 161 -0.95 9.16 8.79
CA THR A 161 -1.59 9.90 7.70
C THR A 161 -3.06 10.15 7.98
N MET A 162 -3.70 11.05 7.23
CA MET A 162 -5.13 11.34 7.39
C MET A 162 -5.99 10.13 7.04
N VAL A 163 -5.61 9.37 6.03
CA VAL A 163 -6.23 8.07 5.70
C VAL A 163 -5.42 6.98 6.40
N ASN A 164 -5.80 6.64 7.62
CA ASN A 164 -5.13 5.64 8.47
C ASN A 164 -6.00 4.42 8.78
N SER A 165 -7.24 4.40 8.31
CA SER A 165 -8.20 3.32 8.48
C SER A 165 -8.99 3.09 7.19
N ASN A 166 -9.58 1.92 7.05
CA ASN A 166 -10.45 1.62 5.92
C ASN A 166 -11.71 2.51 5.91
N PHE A 167 -12.22 2.85 7.11
CA PHE A 167 -13.29 3.81 7.23
C PHE A 167 -12.91 5.18 6.63
N THR A 168 -11.73 5.72 6.96
CA THR A 168 -11.29 7.02 6.42
C THR A 168 -10.95 6.94 4.94
N ALA A 169 -10.41 5.82 4.45
CA ALA A 169 -10.17 5.60 3.03
C ALA A 169 -11.47 5.59 2.22
N ARG A 170 -12.46 4.83 2.68
CA ARG A 170 -13.79 4.81 2.06
C ARG A 170 -14.45 6.19 2.08
N LYS A 171 -14.41 6.88 3.23
CA LYS A 171 -14.96 8.23 3.36
C LYS A 171 -14.37 9.19 2.33
N LEU A 172 -13.04 9.17 2.12
CA LEU A 172 -12.38 9.99 1.10
C LEU A 172 -12.89 9.67 -0.31
N ILE A 173 -12.97 8.38 -0.66
CA ILE A 173 -13.42 7.92 -1.98
C ILE A 173 -14.87 8.36 -2.24
N ASP A 174 -15.74 8.23 -1.24
CA ASP A 174 -17.16 8.62 -1.35
C ASP A 174 -17.31 10.13 -1.49
N GLU A 175 -16.59 10.94 -0.69
CA GLU A 175 -16.65 12.40 -0.76
C GLU A 175 -16.13 12.97 -2.08
N LEU A 176 -15.12 12.34 -2.68
CA LEU A 176 -14.59 12.69 -4.00
C LEU A 176 -15.41 12.09 -5.16
N ASN A 177 -16.43 11.27 -4.88
CA ASN A 177 -17.15 10.50 -5.90
C ASN A 177 -16.19 9.80 -6.88
N ALA A 178 -15.18 9.14 -6.33
CA ALA A 178 -14.00 8.67 -7.08
C ALA A 178 -13.84 7.15 -7.14
N LYS A 179 -14.86 6.38 -6.78
CA LYS A 179 -14.78 4.93 -6.65
C LYS A 179 -14.35 4.19 -7.93
N ASP A 180 -14.54 4.79 -9.10
CA ASP A 180 -14.08 4.26 -10.39
C ASP A 180 -12.57 4.36 -10.56
N THR A 181 -11.93 5.37 -9.98
CA THR A 181 -10.53 5.75 -10.19
C THR A 181 -9.66 5.57 -8.95
N LEU A 182 -10.20 5.88 -7.77
CA LEU A 182 -9.49 5.76 -6.48
C LEU A 182 -9.96 4.52 -5.74
N LYS A 183 -9.02 3.65 -5.39
CA LYS A 183 -9.24 2.43 -4.62
C LYS A 183 -8.47 2.47 -3.31
N VAL A 184 -8.85 1.61 -2.39
CA VAL A 184 -8.10 1.39 -1.16
C VAL A 184 -6.95 0.42 -1.43
N LEU A 185 -5.75 0.81 -1.06
CA LEU A 185 -4.67 -0.09 -0.76
C LEU A 185 -4.74 -0.37 0.73
N TRP A 186 -5.25 -1.53 1.08
CA TRP A 186 -5.47 -1.94 2.46
C TRP A 186 -4.20 -2.52 3.06
N ASP A 187 -3.73 -1.90 4.12
CA ASP A 187 -2.67 -2.43 4.97
C ASP A 187 -3.19 -2.62 6.40
N PRO A 188 -3.64 -3.83 6.77
CA PRO A 188 -4.16 -4.10 8.10
C PRO A 188 -3.12 -3.88 9.20
N GLY A 189 -1.81 -4.01 8.89
CA GLY A 189 -0.75 -3.70 9.84
C GLY A 189 -0.69 -2.21 10.18
N ASN A 190 -0.86 -1.34 9.18
CA ASN A 190 -0.95 0.09 9.39
C ASN A 190 -2.23 0.49 10.14
N ASN A 191 -3.35 -0.19 9.88
CA ASN A 191 -4.62 0.07 10.57
C ASN A 191 -4.54 -0.19 12.08
N CYS A 192 -3.64 -1.07 12.52
CA CYS A 192 -3.42 -1.30 13.95
C CYS A 192 -2.98 -0.03 14.70
N TRP A 193 -2.34 0.94 14.05
CA TRP A 193 -1.93 2.20 14.66
C TRP A 193 -3.11 3.05 15.15
N CYS A 194 -4.25 2.98 14.48
CA CYS A 194 -5.48 3.66 14.90
C CYS A 194 -6.44 2.73 15.63
N HIS A 195 -6.02 1.52 15.97
CA HIS A 195 -6.84 0.48 16.59
C HIS A 195 -8.08 0.09 15.77
N GLU A 196 -8.04 0.22 14.45
CA GLU A 196 -9.06 -0.41 13.62
C GLU A 196 -8.93 -1.92 13.75
N LEU A 197 -10.02 -2.60 14.05
CA LEU A 197 -10.07 -4.05 14.01
C LEU A 197 -10.05 -4.49 12.54
N ALA A 198 -8.93 -5.10 12.11
CA ALA A 198 -8.72 -5.42 10.70
C ALA A 198 -9.84 -6.33 10.14
N PHE A 199 -10.35 -7.28 10.96
CA PHE A 199 -11.43 -8.17 10.59
C PHE A 199 -12.36 -8.43 11.79
N PRO A 200 -13.72 -8.37 11.61
CA PRO A 200 -14.39 -8.07 10.35
C PRO A 200 -14.46 -6.58 9.98
N ASP A 201 -14.35 -5.67 10.95
CA ASP A 201 -14.73 -4.26 10.81
C ASP A 201 -14.01 -3.53 9.66
N GLY A 202 -12.68 -3.60 9.62
CA GLY A 202 -11.90 -2.95 8.57
C GLY A 202 -12.18 -3.53 7.19
N TYR A 203 -12.31 -4.87 7.12
CA TYR A 203 -12.66 -5.52 5.85
C TYR A 203 -14.05 -5.12 5.35
N ASP A 204 -15.03 -4.98 6.24
CA ASP A 204 -16.40 -4.59 5.88
C ASP A 204 -16.48 -3.19 5.27
N GLU A 205 -15.57 -2.28 5.63
CA GLU A 205 -15.52 -0.93 5.04
C GLU A 205 -15.04 -0.95 3.58
N VAL A 206 -14.22 -1.92 3.16
CA VAL A 206 -13.64 -1.94 1.80
C VAL A 206 -14.34 -2.90 0.84
N LYS A 207 -15.34 -3.63 1.30
CA LYS A 207 -16.19 -4.48 0.44
C LYS A 207 -16.89 -3.69 -0.65
N GLY A 208 -17.42 -4.42 -1.63
CA GLY A 208 -18.26 -3.83 -2.67
C GLY A 208 -17.50 -2.92 -3.65
N GLY A 209 -16.22 -3.27 -3.94
CA GLY A 209 -15.44 -2.66 -5.00
C GLY A 209 -14.63 -1.42 -4.61
N TYR A 210 -14.41 -1.18 -3.31
CA TYR A 210 -13.46 -0.17 -2.82
C TYR A 210 -12.03 -0.70 -2.80
N LEU A 211 -11.85 -1.98 -2.47
CA LEU A 211 -10.54 -2.63 -2.37
C LEU A 211 -9.88 -2.77 -3.74
N GLY A 212 -8.68 -2.25 -3.89
CA GLY A 212 -7.88 -2.35 -5.11
C GLY A 212 -6.62 -3.18 -4.94
N HIS A 213 -5.94 -3.03 -3.82
CA HIS A 213 -4.66 -3.69 -3.52
C HIS A 213 -4.53 -3.97 -2.03
N ILE A 214 -3.67 -4.93 -1.66
CA ILE A 214 -3.48 -5.31 -0.26
C ILE A 214 -1.98 -5.44 0.03
N HIS A 215 -1.54 -4.83 1.13
CA HIS A 215 -0.25 -5.11 1.76
C HIS A 215 -0.46 -6.00 2.98
N ILE A 216 0.40 -6.99 3.15
CA ILE A 216 0.40 -7.87 4.32
C ILE A 216 1.73 -7.83 5.03
N LYS A 217 1.67 -7.47 6.29
CA LYS A 217 2.72 -7.59 7.30
C LYS A 217 2.08 -7.95 8.64
N ASP A 218 2.86 -8.33 9.61
CA ASP A 218 2.34 -8.58 10.97
C ASP A 218 3.00 -7.67 12.00
N VAL A 219 2.23 -7.21 12.97
CA VAL A 219 2.65 -6.20 13.94
C VAL A 219 2.06 -6.50 15.33
N ILE A 220 2.68 -5.92 16.35
CA ILE A 220 2.09 -5.80 17.69
C ILE A 220 2.09 -4.33 18.08
N VAL A 221 0.93 -3.83 18.51
CA VAL A 221 0.77 -2.53 19.17
C VAL A 221 0.70 -2.76 20.68
N ASP A 222 1.67 -2.22 21.39
CA ASP A 222 1.70 -2.21 22.86
C ASP A 222 1.30 -0.80 23.34
N THR A 223 0.00 -0.60 23.49
CA THR A 223 -0.57 0.72 23.87
C THR A 223 -0.01 1.25 25.18
N PRO A 224 0.14 0.45 26.27
CA PRO A 224 0.75 0.91 27.51
C PRO A 224 2.17 1.45 27.35
N LYS A 225 2.92 0.95 26.38
CA LYS A 225 4.28 1.42 26.07
C LYS A 225 4.33 2.42 24.93
N ALA A 226 3.20 2.70 24.28
CA ALA A 226 3.12 3.52 23.09
C ALA A 226 4.08 3.07 21.96
N THR A 227 4.20 1.75 21.76
CA THR A 227 5.09 1.17 20.74
C THR A 227 4.33 0.33 19.74
N LEU A 228 4.85 0.28 18.53
CA LEU A 228 4.49 -0.70 17.52
C LEU A 228 5.76 -1.43 17.09
N THR A 229 5.65 -2.75 16.98
CA THR A 229 6.77 -3.61 16.56
C THR A 229 6.31 -4.49 15.42
N VAL A 230 7.05 -4.48 14.31
CA VAL A 230 6.86 -5.45 13.22
C VAL A 230 7.27 -6.83 13.72
N LYS A 231 6.48 -7.83 13.39
CA LYS A 231 6.67 -9.23 13.80
C LYS A 231 6.85 -10.15 12.61
N GLN A 232 7.45 -11.28 12.88
CA GLN A 232 7.44 -12.38 11.93
C GLN A 232 5.98 -12.75 11.61
N MET A 233 5.72 -13.08 10.35
CA MET A 233 4.38 -13.41 9.86
C MET A 233 3.70 -14.48 10.72
N GLY A 234 2.55 -14.15 11.28
CA GLY A 234 1.75 -15.01 12.15
C GLY A 234 2.11 -14.98 13.63
N GLU A 235 3.11 -14.18 14.04
CA GLU A 235 3.52 -14.01 15.44
C GLU A 235 3.05 -12.67 16.05
N GLY A 236 2.40 -11.82 15.24
CA GLY A 236 1.82 -10.57 15.65
C GLY A 236 0.34 -10.67 16.00
N GLN A 237 -0.28 -9.53 16.22
CA GLN A 237 -1.70 -9.45 16.57
C GLN A 237 -2.64 -9.71 15.39
N LEU A 238 -2.14 -9.65 14.13
CA LEU A 238 -2.92 -10.02 12.94
C LEU A 238 -2.87 -11.52 12.66
N GLY A 239 -1.87 -12.23 13.21
CA GLY A 239 -1.72 -13.67 13.01
C GLY A 239 -3.01 -14.48 13.16
N PRO A 240 -3.81 -14.30 14.24
CA PRO A 240 -5.09 -14.99 14.43
C PRO A 240 -6.18 -14.62 13.42
N LEU A 241 -6.06 -13.49 12.72
CA LEU A 241 -7.08 -12.96 11.79
C LEU A 241 -6.80 -13.31 10.34
N PHE A 242 -5.58 -13.71 9.99
CA PHE A 242 -5.19 -13.91 8.59
C PHE A 242 -5.99 -14.99 7.87
N ASP A 243 -6.33 -16.09 8.55
CA ASP A 243 -7.12 -17.15 7.93
C ASP A 243 -8.57 -16.69 7.65
N ASP A 244 -9.15 -15.87 8.52
CA ASP A 244 -10.48 -15.28 8.33
C ASP A 244 -10.47 -14.24 7.20
N ILE A 245 -9.44 -13.39 7.14
CA ILE A 245 -9.22 -12.42 6.05
C ILE A 245 -9.09 -13.16 4.71
N ALA A 246 -8.24 -14.17 4.64
CA ALA A 246 -8.03 -14.95 3.43
C ALA A 246 -9.31 -15.67 2.98
N SER A 247 -10.08 -16.23 3.92
CA SER A 247 -11.37 -16.88 3.65
C SER A 247 -12.41 -15.89 3.12
N ALA A 248 -12.47 -14.69 3.69
CA ALA A 248 -13.39 -13.64 3.24
C ALA A 248 -13.03 -13.14 1.84
N LEU A 249 -11.74 -12.92 1.54
CA LEU A 249 -11.26 -12.53 0.22
C LEU A 249 -11.60 -13.58 -0.85
N ARG A 250 -11.43 -14.87 -0.53
CA ARG A 250 -11.82 -15.97 -1.44
C ARG A 250 -13.32 -16.01 -1.67
N LYS A 251 -14.11 -15.90 -0.59
CA LYS A 251 -15.58 -15.88 -0.65
C LYS A 251 -16.10 -14.72 -1.51
N ASP A 252 -15.52 -13.55 -1.37
CA ASP A 252 -15.91 -12.36 -2.10
C ASP A 252 -15.22 -12.26 -3.48
N GLN A 253 -14.50 -13.32 -3.89
CA GLN A 253 -13.83 -13.44 -5.19
C GLN A 253 -12.89 -12.28 -5.50
N TYR A 254 -12.12 -11.84 -4.50
CA TYR A 254 -11.11 -10.81 -4.72
C TYR A 254 -10.11 -11.27 -5.78
N ASP A 255 -10.02 -10.52 -6.87
CA ASP A 255 -9.20 -10.82 -8.04
C ASP A 255 -7.93 -9.95 -8.15
N GLY A 256 -7.71 -9.06 -7.19
CA GLY A 256 -6.51 -8.23 -7.09
C GLY A 256 -5.31 -9.01 -6.54
N VAL A 257 -4.20 -8.29 -6.38
CA VAL A 257 -2.96 -8.83 -5.84
C VAL A 257 -2.86 -8.55 -4.34
N ILE A 258 -2.38 -9.55 -3.61
CA ILE A 258 -1.98 -9.43 -2.21
C ILE A 258 -0.46 -9.41 -2.20
N SER A 259 0.14 -8.27 -1.84
CA SER A 259 1.59 -8.11 -1.76
C SER A 259 2.10 -8.30 -0.34
N PHE A 260 3.12 -9.12 -0.19
CA PHE A 260 3.85 -9.21 1.07
C PHE A 260 4.76 -7.97 1.24
N GLU A 261 4.56 -7.22 2.32
CA GLU A 261 5.40 -6.09 2.68
C GLU A 261 6.50 -6.55 3.66
N SER A 262 7.69 -6.78 3.13
CA SER A 262 8.83 -7.28 3.92
C SER A 262 9.50 -6.16 4.70
N VAL A 263 8.98 -5.85 5.87
CA VAL A 263 9.54 -4.85 6.81
C VAL A 263 10.01 -5.48 8.13
N PHE A 264 9.90 -6.80 8.27
CA PHE A 264 10.46 -7.53 9.39
C PHE A 264 11.95 -7.84 9.12
N HIS A 265 12.78 -7.70 10.13
CA HIS A 265 14.15 -8.20 10.13
C HIS A 265 14.47 -8.85 11.47
N PRO A 266 15.27 -9.93 11.48
CA PRO A 266 15.54 -10.73 12.70
C PRO A 266 16.57 -10.12 13.64
N GLY A 267 16.77 -8.79 13.63
CA GLY A 267 17.71 -8.06 14.48
C GLY A 267 19.07 -7.76 13.83
N ASN A 268 19.31 -8.22 12.60
CA ASN A 268 20.57 -7.98 11.87
C ASN A 268 20.46 -6.84 10.82
N GLY A 269 19.27 -6.21 10.70
CA GLY A 269 19.01 -5.17 9.70
C GLY A 269 18.84 -5.66 8.26
N ASN A 270 18.84 -6.98 8.04
CA ASN A 270 18.66 -7.58 6.72
C ASN A 270 17.18 -7.93 6.49
N PHE A 271 16.51 -7.21 5.58
CA PHE A 271 15.11 -7.43 5.24
C PHE A 271 14.88 -8.71 4.44
N GLU A 272 15.83 -9.12 3.58
CA GLU A 272 15.73 -10.41 2.87
C GLU A 272 15.70 -11.60 3.83
N ASP A 273 16.52 -11.59 4.89
CA ASP A 273 16.47 -12.63 5.92
C ASP A 273 15.11 -12.66 6.63
N GLY A 274 14.51 -11.48 6.82
CA GLY A 274 13.15 -11.35 7.35
C GLY A 274 12.11 -11.88 6.37
N PHE A 275 12.23 -11.53 5.11
CA PHE A 275 11.37 -12.02 4.02
C PHE A 275 11.37 -13.55 3.99
N ARG A 276 12.55 -14.18 3.92
CA ARG A 276 12.70 -15.64 3.84
C ARG A 276 12.10 -16.37 5.04
N LYS A 277 12.08 -15.76 6.23
CA LYS A 277 11.43 -16.31 7.42
C LYS A 277 9.90 -16.23 7.38
N CYS A 278 9.35 -15.27 6.67
CA CYS A 278 7.93 -14.97 6.67
C CYS A 278 7.17 -15.56 5.48
N ILE A 279 7.83 -15.63 4.32
CA ILE A 279 7.14 -15.83 3.02
C ILE A 279 6.39 -17.16 2.93
N ASN A 280 6.94 -18.25 3.44
CA ASN A 280 6.25 -19.55 3.41
C ASN A 280 4.94 -19.53 4.21
N LYS A 281 4.89 -18.79 5.32
CA LYS A 281 3.67 -18.61 6.11
C LYS A 281 2.64 -17.77 5.34
N PHE A 282 3.08 -16.70 4.68
CA PHE A 282 2.24 -15.87 3.83
C PHE A 282 1.62 -16.69 2.69
N ILE A 283 2.42 -17.43 1.94
CA ILE A 283 1.96 -18.29 0.84
C ILE A 283 0.97 -19.34 1.36
N LYS A 284 1.25 -19.97 2.51
CA LYS A 284 0.34 -20.95 3.11
C LYS A 284 -1.04 -20.38 3.44
N ILE A 285 -1.12 -19.10 3.84
CA ILE A 285 -2.38 -18.45 4.23
C ILE A 285 -3.14 -17.95 3.01
N PHE A 286 -2.47 -17.22 2.12
CA PHE A 286 -3.09 -16.49 1.02
C PHE A 286 -2.98 -17.16 -0.34
N GLY A 287 -2.09 -18.13 -0.52
CA GLY A 287 -1.97 -18.91 -1.76
C GLY A 287 -3.18 -19.82 -1.99
N ASP A 288 -3.29 -20.32 -3.21
CA ASP A 288 -4.26 -21.36 -3.53
C ASP A 288 -3.73 -22.70 -2.99
N VAL A 289 -4.56 -23.40 -2.24
CA VAL A 289 -4.25 -24.72 -1.66
C VAL A 289 -4.56 -25.81 -2.69
#